data_1b9691a529658ccc4c128d02603b4499
#
_entry.id   1b9691a529658ccc4c128d02603b4499
#
_cell.length_a   1.000
_cell.length_b   1.000
_cell.length_c   1.000
_cell.angle_alpha   90.00
_cell.angle_beta   90.00
_cell.angle_gamma   90.00
#
_symmetry.space_group_name_H-M   'P 1'
#
loop_
_entity.id
_entity.type
_entity.pdbx_description
1 polymer ?
#
loop_
_entity_poly.entity_id
_entity_poly.type
_entity_poly.pdbx_seq_one_letter_code
_entity_poly.pdbx_strand_id
1 'polypeptide(L)'
;MSQTIPVPSVPAPDILRCAYMELVVTDLKKSRDFYVDVLDLQVTEEDENTVYLRSMEEFIHHNLILRQGPIAAVAAFSYRVRSPEDVAAAEAYYRELGCPVVRKKEGFVAGIGDSVRVQDPLGFPYEFFYEVDHVERLAWRYDLYSPGALVRIDHFNQVTPDVPKAVNYMENLGFRVTEDIQDDEGTVYAAWMRRKPTVHDTAMTGGDGPRMHHVAFATHEKHNILAICDKLGALRLSDAIERGPGRHGVSNAFYLYLR
;
A
#
# COMPACT_ATOMS: atom_id res chain seq x y z
N MET A 1 28.04 -7.67 10.66
CA MET A 1 26.80 -8.34 11.13
C MET A 1 25.74 -7.28 11.25
N SER A 2 24.68 -7.37 10.46
CA SER A 2 23.53 -6.46 10.57
C SER A 2 22.92 -6.61 11.98
N GLN A 3 22.73 -5.50 12.69
CA GLN A 3 22.03 -5.54 13.98
C GLN A 3 20.57 -5.89 13.72
N THR A 4 20.09 -6.99 14.30
CA THR A 4 18.67 -7.35 14.26
C THR A 4 17.83 -6.29 14.98
N ILE A 5 16.62 -6.02 14.47
CA ILE A 5 15.66 -5.18 15.20
C ILE A 5 15.20 -5.98 16.43
N PRO A 6 15.27 -5.41 17.64
CA PRO A 6 14.85 -6.12 18.84
C PRO A 6 13.36 -6.45 18.79
N VAL A 7 12.97 -7.56 19.39
CA VAL A 7 11.56 -7.93 19.56
C VAL A 7 11.06 -7.32 20.85
N PRO A 8 10.02 -6.46 20.81
CA PRO A 8 9.42 -5.90 22.02
C PRO A 8 8.85 -6.97 22.95
N SER A 9 8.80 -6.65 24.24
CA SER A 9 8.15 -7.51 25.23
C SER A 9 6.63 -7.47 25.16
N VAL A 10 6.07 -6.37 24.63
CA VAL A 10 4.64 -6.23 24.35
C VAL A 10 4.27 -6.94 23.06
N PRO A 11 3.04 -7.50 22.97
CA PRO A 11 2.58 -8.16 21.76
C PRO A 11 2.59 -7.22 20.54
N ALA A 12 2.95 -7.75 19.38
CA ALA A 12 2.74 -7.06 18.11
C ALA A 12 1.24 -6.91 17.81
N PRO A 13 0.81 -5.84 17.11
CA PRO A 13 -0.58 -5.70 16.68
C PRO A 13 -0.98 -6.81 15.69
N ASP A 14 -2.20 -7.32 15.80
CA ASP A 14 -2.72 -8.30 14.84
C ASP A 14 -3.17 -7.60 13.55
N ILE A 15 -2.23 -7.48 12.61
CA ILE A 15 -2.45 -6.86 11.30
C ILE A 15 -3.32 -7.79 10.43
N LEU A 16 -4.39 -7.26 9.84
CA LEU A 16 -5.26 -8.00 8.94
C LEU A 16 -4.78 -7.94 7.49
N ARG A 17 -4.52 -6.73 7.00
CA ARG A 17 -4.15 -6.48 5.59
C ARG A 17 -3.55 -5.09 5.39
N CYS A 18 -2.87 -4.88 4.27
CA CYS A 18 -2.70 -3.55 3.71
C CYS A 18 -4.08 -2.98 3.35
N ALA A 19 -4.33 -1.71 3.63
CA ALA A 19 -5.67 -1.14 3.50
C ALA A 19 -5.70 0.09 2.59
N TYR A 20 -4.83 1.06 2.82
CA TYR A 20 -4.70 2.23 1.96
C TYR A 20 -3.28 2.81 1.99
N MET A 21 -2.98 3.65 1.02
CA MET A 21 -1.76 4.45 0.98
C MET A 21 -2.12 5.93 0.96
N GLU A 22 -1.36 6.77 1.69
CA GLU A 22 -1.42 8.22 1.59
C GLU A 22 -0.18 8.75 0.87
N LEU A 23 -0.39 9.37 -0.29
CA LEU A 23 0.64 10.00 -1.10
C LEU A 23 0.55 11.52 -0.99
N VAL A 24 1.69 12.15 -0.79
CA VAL A 24 1.85 13.59 -0.99
C VAL A 24 2.24 13.80 -2.44
N VAL A 25 1.46 14.61 -3.16
CA VAL A 25 1.65 14.91 -4.58
C VAL A 25 1.88 16.41 -4.79
N THR A 26 2.69 16.77 -5.76
CA THR A 26 3.02 18.18 -6.04
C THR A 26 2.01 18.88 -6.94
N ASP A 27 1.16 18.12 -7.62
CA ASP A 27 0.04 18.60 -8.44
C ASP A 27 -1.16 17.68 -8.21
N LEU A 28 -2.03 18.11 -7.29
CA LEU A 28 -3.19 17.32 -6.87
C LEU A 28 -4.16 17.09 -8.02
N LYS A 29 -4.41 18.14 -8.83
CA LYS A 29 -5.33 18.02 -9.96
C LYS A 29 -4.84 17.01 -10.99
N LYS A 30 -3.58 17.12 -11.42
CA LYS A 30 -2.97 16.19 -12.36
C LYS A 30 -2.98 14.75 -11.85
N SER A 31 -2.65 14.57 -10.58
CA SER A 31 -2.66 13.24 -9.95
C SER A 31 -4.08 12.68 -9.86
N ARG A 32 -5.06 13.49 -9.42
CA ARG A 32 -6.48 13.10 -9.40
C ARG A 32 -6.96 12.66 -10.78
N ASP A 33 -6.74 13.48 -11.79
CA ASP A 33 -7.18 13.19 -13.17
C ASP A 33 -6.55 11.88 -13.66
N PHE A 34 -5.28 11.62 -13.34
CA PHE A 34 -4.64 10.35 -13.70
C PHE A 34 -5.30 9.14 -13.01
N TYR A 35 -5.49 9.20 -11.69
CA TYR A 35 -6.08 8.08 -10.97
C TYR A 35 -7.57 7.88 -11.26
N VAL A 36 -8.32 8.94 -11.52
CA VAL A 36 -9.76 8.87 -11.81
C VAL A 36 -10.01 8.60 -13.29
N ASP A 37 -9.45 9.44 -14.19
CA ASP A 37 -9.80 9.39 -15.60
C ASP A 37 -9.05 8.29 -16.38
N VAL A 38 -7.84 7.91 -15.91
CA VAL A 38 -7.05 6.86 -16.57
C VAL A 38 -7.22 5.51 -15.88
N LEU A 39 -7.15 5.47 -14.53
CA LEU A 39 -7.17 4.23 -13.76
C LEU A 39 -8.55 3.89 -13.16
N ASP A 40 -9.55 4.73 -13.40
CA ASP A 40 -10.95 4.51 -13.04
C ASP A 40 -11.21 4.34 -11.52
N LEU A 41 -10.33 4.92 -10.66
CA LEU A 41 -10.62 4.98 -9.24
C LEU A 41 -11.80 5.93 -8.97
N GLN A 42 -12.62 5.56 -8.00
CA GLN A 42 -13.81 6.31 -7.61
C GLN A 42 -13.47 7.34 -6.54
N VAL A 43 -13.87 8.59 -6.74
CA VAL A 43 -13.77 9.62 -5.69
C VAL A 43 -14.85 9.34 -4.64
N THR A 44 -14.43 9.21 -3.39
CA THR A 44 -15.34 9.10 -2.24
C THR A 44 -15.56 10.47 -1.62
N GLU A 45 -14.49 11.23 -1.43
CA GLU A 45 -14.52 12.57 -0.86
C GLU A 45 -13.35 13.38 -1.41
N GLU A 46 -13.50 14.69 -1.57
CA GLU A 46 -12.40 15.59 -1.94
C GLU A 46 -12.60 16.99 -1.36
N ASP A 47 -11.49 17.64 -1.05
CA ASP A 47 -11.41 19.04 -0.69
C ASP A 47 -10.30 19.77 -1.47
N GLU A 48 -9.99 21.01 -1.13
CA GLU A 48 -8.98 21.82 -1.84
C GLU A 48 -7.57 21.18 -1.84
N ASN A 49 -7.25 20.35 -0.85
CA ASN A 49 -5.91 19.84 -0.60
C ASN A 49 -5.83 18.31 -0.57
N THR A 50 -6.95 17.61 -0.64
CA THR A 50 -7.00 16.16 -0.45
C THR A 50 -8.06 15.51 -1.33
N VAL A 51 -7.73 14.37 -1.92
CA VAL A 51 -8.67 13.51 -2.65
C VAL A 51 -8.60 12.11 -2.06
N TYR A 52 -9.75 11.57 -1.67
CA TYR A 52 -9.92 10.20 -1.18
C TYR A 52 -10.48 9.34 -2.31
N LEU A 53 -9.74 8.32 -2.68
CA LEU A 53 -10.03 7.45 -3.81
C LEU A 53 -10.21 6.01 -3.37
N ARG A 54 -11.10 5.29 -4.03
CA ARG A 54 -11.27 3.85 -3.83
C ARG A 54 -11.35 3.10 -5.15
N SER A 55 -10.91 1.86 -5.11
CA SER A 55 -11.08 0.91 -6.21
C SER A 55 -12.52 0.43 -6.28
N MET A 56 -12.92 -0.11 -7.42
CA MET A 56 -14.31 -0.45 -7.78
C MET A 56 -15.00 -1.40 -6.78
N GLU A 57 -14.29 -2.37 -6.23
CA GLU A 57 -14.86 -3.34 -5.28
C GLU A 57 -14.55 -3.04 -3.81
N GLU A 58 -13.73 -2.04 -3.56
CA GLU A 58 -13.45 -1.63 -2.19
C GLU A 58 -14.65 -0.88 -1.61
N PHE A 59 -15.09 -1.26 -0.41
CA PHE A 59 -16.24 -0.65 0.25
C PHE A 59 -15.90 0.05 1.58
N ILE A 60 -14.62 0.12 1.94
CA ILE A 60 -14.13 1.07 2.93
C ILE A 60 -13.99 2.45 2.27
N HIS A 61 -14.00 3.50 3.09
CA HIS A 61 -14.05 4.89 2.64
C HIS A 61 -13.04 5.18 1.50
N HIS A 62 -11.79 4.68 1.62
CA HIS A 62 -10.76 4.87 0.60
C HIS A 62 -9.69 3.78 0.69
N ASN A 63 -8.92 3.61 -0.40
CA ASN A 63 -7.69 2.83 -0.42
C ASN A 63 -6.49 3.59 -1.01
N LEU A 64 -6.71 4.83 -1.45
CA LEU A 64 -5.67 5.77 -1.84
C LEU A 64 -6.08 7.18 -1.41
N ILE A 65 -5.15 7.90 -0.79
CA ILE A 65 -5.30 9.33 -0.49
C ILE A 65 -4.23 10.08 -1.28
N LEU A 66 -4.64 11.13 -1.97
CA LEU A 66 -3.75 12.11 -2.59
C LEU A 66 -3.84 13.40 -1.78
N ARG A 67 -2.71 13.89 -1.30
CA ARG A 67 -2.63 15.13 -0.54
C ARG A 67 -1.68 16.11 -1.23
N GLN A 68 -2.13 17.34 -1.45
CA GLN A 68 -1.27 18.39 -2.00
C GLN A 68 -0.10 18.69 -1.06
N GLY A 69 1.10 18.77 -1.61
CA GLY A 69 2.28 19.18 -0.85
C GLY A 69 3.42 19.68 -1.74
N PRO A 70 4.45 20.28 -1.15
CA PRO A 70 5.55 20.89 -1.91
C PRO A 70 6.53 19.85 -2.48
N ILE A 71 6.56 18.64 -1.94
CA ILE A 71 7.51 17.58 -2.32
C ILE A 71 6.75 16.25 -2.34
N ALA A 72 6.95 15.45 -3.38
CA ALA A 72 6.36 14.13 -3.48
C ALA A 72 6.91 13.20 -2.39
N ALA A 73 6.01 12.53 -1.66
CA ALA A 73 6.35 11.65 -0.55
C ALA A 73 5.28 10.59 -0.29
N VAL A 74 5.60 9.58 0.50
CA VAL A 74 4.63 8.72 1.15
C VAL A 74 4.39 9.23 2.55
N ALA A 75 3.14 9.57 2.87
CA ALA A 75 2.74 9.98 4.21
C ALA A 75 2.37 8.80 5.10
N ALA A 76 1.80 7.73 4.52
CA ALA A 76 1.51 6.49 5.25
C ALA A 76 1.34 5.28 4.33
N PHE A 77 1.91 4.14 4.76
CA PHE A 77 1.52 2.79 4.38
C PHE A 77 0.56 2.28 5.45
N SER A 78 -0.72 2.13 5.16
CA SER A 78 -1.72 1.93 6.20
C SER A 78 -2.20 0.49 6.25
N TYR A 79 -2.18 -0.07 7.46
CA TYR A 79 -2.61 -1.44 7.74
C TYR A 79 -3.83 -1.43 8.65
N ARG A 80 -4.85 -2.18 8.27
CA ARG A 80 -5.98 -2.44 9.15
C ARG A 80 -5.59 -3.52 10.15
N VAL A 81 -5.88 -3.28 11.43
CA VAL A 81 -5.69 -4.26 12.51
C VAL A 81 -7.01 -4.92 12.88
N ARG A 82 -6.98 -5.97 13.71
CA ARG A 82 -8.12 -6.82 14.01
C ARG A 82 -9.11 -6.18 14.99
N SER A 83 -8.62 -5.37 15.91
CA SER A 83 -9.43 -4.80 16.99
C SER A 83 -8.96 -3.40 17.40
N PRO A 84 -9.78 -2.64 18.18
CA PRO A 84 -9.33 -1.37 18.75
C PRO A 84 -8.14 -1.54 19.69
N GLU A 85 -8.04 -2.67 20.39
CA GLU A 85 -6.93 -3.01 21.29
C GLU A 85 -5.61 -3.15 20.51
N ASP A 86 -5.65 -3.62 19.27
CA ASP A 86 -4.48 -3.72 18.40
C ASP A 86 -3.93 -2.35 17.98
N VAL A 87 -4.78 -1.30 17.95
CA VAL A 87 -4.30 0.07 17.75
C VAL A 87 -3.46 0.51 18.94
N ALA A 88 -3.89 0.18 20.17
CA ALA A 88 -3.12 0.45 21.38
C ALA A 88 -1.86 -0.43 21.46
N ALA A 89 -1.94 -1.70 21.02
CA ALA A 89 -0.79 -2.60 20.94
C ALA A 89 0.27 -2.07 19.96
N ALA A 90 -0.15 -1.54 18.80
CA ALA A 90 0.76 -0.89 17.86
C ALA A 90 1.49 0.29 18.51
N GLU A 91 0.76 1.16 19.23
CA GLU A 91 1.37 2.29 19.94
C GLU A 91 2.43 1.81 20.95
N ALA A 92 2.09 0.83 21.79
CA ALA A 92 2.99 0.29 22.80
C ALA A 92 4.23 -0.38 22.17
N TYR A 93 4.02 -1.20 21.14
CA TYR A 93 5.05 -1.92 20.41
C TYR A 93 6.11 -0.99 19.83
N TYR A 94 5.67 0.06 19.11
CA TYR A 94 6.60 1.00 18.50
C TYR A 94 7.24 1.97 19.48
N ARG A 95 6.57 2.29 20.60
CA ARG A 95 7.20 3.05 21.70
C ARG A 95 8.31 2.25 22.36
N GLU A 96 8.13 0.95 22.59
CA GLU A 96 9.18 0.09 23.16
C GLU A 96 10.38 -0.06 22.20
N LEU A 97 10.14 -0.04 20.89
CA LEU A 97 11.22 0.03 19.88
C LEU A 97 11.93 1.39 19.83
N GLY A 98 11.48 2.39 20.58
CA GLY A 98 12.03 3.75 20.54
C GLY A 98 11.70 4.54 19.29
N CYS A 99 10.68 4.11 18.54
CA CYS A 99 10.25 4.76 17.32
C CYS A 99 9.45 6.05 17.58
N PRO A 100 9.46 7.04 16.67
CA PRO A 100 8.49 8.13 16.68
C PRO A 100 7.07 7.58 16.53
N VAL A 101 6.18 7.91 17.46
CA VAL A 101 4.80 7.44 17.50
C VAL A 101 3.85 8.60 17.76
N VAL A 102 2.80 8.73 16.95
CA VAL A 102 1.76 9.75 17.12
C VAL A 102 0.39 9.09 17.06
N ARG A 103 -0.38 9.19 18.17
CA ARG A 103 -1.78 8.83 18.18
C ARG A 103 -2.60 9.88 17.45
N LYS A 104 -3.46 9.45 16.54
CA LYS A 104 -4.42 10.29 15.82
C LYS A 104 -5.83 9.95 16.30
N LYS A 105 -6.65 10.99 16.48
CA LYS A 105 -8.04 10.84 16.85
C LYS A 105 -8.90 10.62 15.62
N GLU A 106 -10.05 10.00 15.84
CA GLU A 106 -11.11 9.85 14.84
C GLU A 106 -11.30 11.14 14.03
N GLY A 107 -11.42 10.99 12.71
CA GLY A 107 -11.58 12.10 11.77
C GLY A 107 -10.30 12.86 11.42
N PHE A 108 -9.13 12.47 11.95
CA PHE A 108 -7.85 13.02 11.45
C PHE A 108 -7.62 12.67 9.99
N VAL A 109 -7.96 11.44 9.60
CA VAL A 109 -8.14 10.99 8.22
C VAL A 109 -9.63 10.75 8.06
N ALA A 110 -10.26 11.31 7.04
CA ALA A 110 -11.69 11.15 6.80
C ALA A 110 -12.06 9.66 6.70
N GLY A 111 -13.14 9.27 7.35
CA GLY A 111 -13.61 7.90 7.40
C GLY A 111 -12.75 6.92 8.20
N ILE A 112 -11.74 7.38 8.94
CA ILE A 112 -10.90 6.54 9.81
C ILE A 112 -11.14 6.94 11.29
N GLY A 113 -11.33 5.93 12.14
CA GLY A 113 -11.40 6.10 13.58
C GLY A 113 -10.04 6.43 14.20
N ASP A 114 -9.88 6.15 15.50
CA ASP A 114 -8.59 6.32 16.17
C ASP A 114 -7.51 5.49 15.46
N SER A 115 -6.34 6.10 15.20
CA SER A 115 -5.20 5.45 14.56
C SER A 115 -3.87 5.80 15.21
N VAL A 116 -2.83 5.07 14.86
CA VAL A 116 -1.45 5.30 15.31
C VAL A 116 -0.55 5.39 14.09
N ARG A 117 0.14 6.52 13.94
CA ARG A 117 1.21 6.71 12.95
C ARG A 117 2.56 6.55 13.60
N VAL A 118 3.43 5.85 12.92
CA VAL A 118 4.80 5.57 13.38
C VAL A 118 5.79 5.78 12.25
N GLN A 119 7.02 6.12 12.58
CA GLN A 119 8.13 5.85 11.70
C GLN A 119 8.80 4.58 12.20
N ASP A 120 8.75 3.51 11.42
CA ASP A 120 9.23 2.21 11.83
C ASP A 120 10.76 2.15 11.96
N PRO A 121 11.35 1.06 12.49
CA PRO A 121 12.80 0.97 12.65
C PRO A 121 13.58 0.94 11.32
N LEU A 122 12.91 0.75 10.20
CA LEU A 122 13.50 0.79 8.85
C LEU A 122 13.35 2.18 8.19
N GLY A 123 12.61 3.09 8.85
CA GLY A 123 12.35 4.46 8.38
C GLY A 123 11.07 4.63 7.58
N PHE A 124 10.20 3.61 7.46
CA PHE A 124 8.94 3.71 6.75
C PHE A 124 7.84 4.34 7.62
N PRO A 125 6.99 5.22 7.05
CA PRO A 125 5.83 5.77 7.73
C PRO A 125 4.67 4.76 7.68
N TYR A 126 4.35 4.11 8.81
CA TYR A 126 3.19 3.23 8.92
C TYR A 126 2.05 3.87 9.68
N GLU A 127 0.83 3.46 9.33
CA GLU A 127 -0.38 3.76 10.08
C GLU A 127 -1.15 2.49 10.39
N PHE A 128 -1.62 2.38 11.64
CA PHE A 128 -2.43 1.25 12.12
C PHE A 128 -3.78 1.78 12.60
N PHE A 129 -4.87 1.22 12.10
CA PHE A 129 -6.24 1.60 12.44
C PHE A 129 -7.16 0.38 12.45
N TYR A 130 -8.27 0.48 13.16
CA TYR A 130 -9.29 -0.56 13.19
C TYR A 130 -10.59 -0.09 12.54
N GLU A 131 -11.17 1.01 13.05
CA GLU A 131 -12.44 1.54 12.58
C GLU A 131 -12.28 2.29 11.28
N VAL A 132 -13.20 2.03 10.36
CA VAL A 132 -13.25 2.68 9.05
C VAL A 132 -14.70 2.75 8.58
N ASP A 133 -15.09 3.89 8.03
CA ASP A 133 -16.40 4.07 7.43
C ASP A 133 -16.55 3.18 6.20
N HIS A 134 -17.75 2.62 6.06
CA HIS A 134 -18.12 1.87 4.89
C HIS A 134 -18.97 2.73 3.95
N VAL A 135 -18.68 2.60 2.66
CA VAL A 135 -19.41 3.28 1.59
C VAL A 135 -20.22 2.26 0.78
N GLU A 136 -21.01 2.74 -0.18
CA GLU A 136 -21.79 1.84 -1.05
C GLU A 136 -20.88 0.82 -1.74
N ARG A 137 -21.26 -0.46 -1.65
CA ARG A 137 -20.58 -1.50 -2.42
C ARG A 137 -20.95 -1.39 -3.89
N LEU A 138 -19.94 -1.28 -4.75
CA LEU A 138 -20.15 -1.16 -6.20
C LEU A 138 -19.96 -2.49 -6.95
N ALA A 139 -19.69 -3.59 -6.23
CA ALA A 139 -19.40 -4.90 -6.84
C ALA A 139 -20.50 -5.44 -7.77
N TRP A 140 -21.74 -4.98 -7.62
CA TRP A 140 -22.87 -5.33 -8.51
C TRP A 140 -23.21 -4.24 -9.53
N ARG A 141 -22.54 -3.08 -9.47
CA ARG A 141 -22.77 -1.96 -10.37
C ARG A 141 -22.00 -2.15 -11.67
N TYR A 142 -22.40 -3.16 -12.44
CA TYR A 142 -21.77 -3.50 -13.73
C TYR A 142 -21.80 -2.36 -14.74
N ASP A 143 -22.72 -1.42 -14.57
CA ASP A 143 -22.81 -0.19 -15.35
C ASP A 143 -21.62 0.78 -15.13
N LEU A 144 -20.91 0.64 -14.01
CA LEU A 144 -19.76 1.46 -13.65
C LEU A 144 -18.40 0.80 -13.96
N TYR A 145 -18.37 -0.49 -14.26
CA TYR A 145 -17.12 -1.16 -14.60
C TYR A 145 -16.60 -0.70 -15.96
N SER A 146 -15.41 -0.14 -15.97
CA SER A 146 -14.67 0.09 -17.19
C SER A 146 -13.79 -1.12 -17.55
N PRO A 147 -13.36 -1.24 -18.82
CA PRO A 147 -12.43 -2.32 -19.19
C PRO A 147 -11.13 -2.36 -18.40
N GLY A 148 -10.65 -1.22 -17.88
CA GLY A 148 -9.43 -1.10 -17.09
C GLY A 148 -9.63 -0.98 -15.59
N ALA A 149 -10.85 -1.25 -15.08
CA ALA A 149 -11.19 -1.00 -13.67
C ALA A 149 -10.24 -1.71 -12.69
N LEU A 150 -9.68 -0.95 -11.77
CA LEU A 150 -8.94 -1.44 -10.60
C LEU A 150 -9.95 -1.88 -9.55
N VAL A 151 -9.85 -3.12 -9.06
CA VAL A 151 -10.87 -3.70 -8.19
C VAL A 151 -10.57 -3.55 -6.70
N ARG A 152 -9.30 -3.61 -6.30
CA ARG A 152 -8.87 -3.42 -4.91
C ARG A 152 -7.39 -3.07 -4.82
N ILE A 153 -6.98 -2.51 -3.68
CA ILE A 153 -5.56 -2.45 -3.33
C ILE A 153 -5.03 -3.87 -3.10
N ASP A 154 -3.82 -4.14 -3.60
CA ASP A 154 -3.23 -5.46 -3.48
C ASP A 154 -2.07 -5.48 -2.50
N HIS A 155 -1.04 -4.67 -2.70
CA HIS A 155 0.13 -4.66 -1.83
C HIS A 155 0.93 -3.35 -1.91
N PHE A 156 1.85 -3.23 -0.96
CA PHE A 156 2.92 -2.23 -0.98
C PHE A 156 4.25 -2.92 -1.32
N ASN A 157 5.09 -2.27 -2.12
CA ASN A 157 6.48 -2.66 -2.27
C ASN A 157 7.38 -1.52 -1.78
N GLN A 158 8.33 -1.86 -0.93
CA GLN A 158 9.19 -0.95 -0.19
C GLN A 158 10.65 -1.32 -0.45
N VAL A 159 11.50 -0.31 -0.66
CA VAL A 159 12.94 -0.52 -0.89
C VAL A 159 13.70 -0.29 0.40
N THR A 160 14.55 -1.24 0.75
CA THR A 160 15.40 -1.21 1.95
C THR A 160 16.83 -1.66 1.60
N PRO A 161 17.86 -1.12 2.26
CA PRO A 161 19.22 -1.57 2.03
C PRO A 161 19.52 -2.95 2.64
N ASP A 162 18.66 -3.49 3.50
CA ASP A 162 18.86 -4.76 4.21
C ASP A 162 17.57 -5.57 4.22
N VAL A 163 17.37 -6.39 3.19
CA VAL A 163 16.16 -7.21 3.02
C VAL A 163 16.04 -8.28 4.12
N PRO A 164 17.09 -9.04 4.49
CA PRO A 164 16.97 -10.01 5.58
C PRO A 164 16.55 -9.40 6.93
N LYS A 165 17.07 -8.22 7.25
CA LYS A 165 16.67 -7.47 8.46
C LYS A 165 15.20 -7.06 8.39
N ALA A 166 14.75 -6.57 7.24
CA ALA A 166 13.35 -6.18 7.03
C ALA A 166 12.41 -7.38 7.11
N VAL A 167 12.76 -8.52 6.52
CA VAL A 167 12.00 -9.77 6.61
C VAL A 167 11.84 -10.21 8.06
N ASN A 168 12.92 -10.30 8.82
CA ASN A 168 12.87 -10.68 10.24
C ASN A 168 11.96 -9.75 11.05
N TYR A 169 12.05 -8.43 10.81
CA TYR A 169 11.18 -7.47 11.47
C TYR A 169 9.69 -7.65 11.08
N MET A 170 9.38 -7.89 9.82
CA MET A 170 8.01 -8.12 9.38
C MET A 170 7.45 -9.46 9.89
N GLU A 171 8.29 -10.50 10.03
CA GLU A 171 7.89 -11.77 10.66
C GLU A 171 7.53 -11.58 12.14
N ASN A 172 8.24 -10.70 12.87
CA ASN A 172 7.89 -10.32 14.24
C ASN A 172 6.55 -9.56 14.33
N LEU A 173 6.12 -8.90 13.26
CA LEU A 173 4.78 -8.33 13.10
C LEU A 173 3.74 -9.37 12.61
N GLY A 174 4.11 -10.65 12.52
CA GLY A 174 3.25 -11.76 12.15
C GLY A 174 3.03 -11.94 10.65
N PHE A 175 3.79 -11.27 9.80
CA PHE A 175 3.80 -11.55 8.37
C PHE A 175 4.46 -12.91 8.10
N ARG A 176 4.08 -13.52 6.97
CA ARG A 176 4.68 -14.77 6.52
C ARG A 176 5.26 -14.57 5.13
N VAL A 177 6.52 -14.94 4.94
CA VAL A 177 7.14 -14.99 3.62
C VAL A 177 6.40 -16.00 2.75
N THR A 178 6.05 -15.58 1.55
CA THR A 178 5.42 -16.42 0.52
C THR A 178 6.40 -16.79 -0.57
N GLU A 179 7.26 -15.85 -0.94
CA GLU A 179 8.27 -16.00 -1.98
C GLU A 179 9.43 -15.07 -1.69
N ASP A 180 10.61 -15.43 -2.15
CA ASP A 180 11.80 -14.58 -2.15
C ASP A 180 12.61 -14.72 -3.45
N ILE A 181 13.55 -13.83 -3.64
CA ILE A 181 14.59 -13.90 -4.68
C ILE A 181 15.94 -13.89 -3.98
N GLN A 182 16.70 -14.93 -4.17
CA GLN A 182 18.06 -15.06 -3.64
C GLN A 182 19.01 -15.57 -4.71
N ASP A 183 20.31 -15.31 -4.52
CA ASP A 183 21.36 -15.91 -5.34
C ASP A 183 21.75 -17.32 -4.84
N ASP A 184 22.69 -17.95 -5.53
CA ASP A 184 23.19 -19.27 -5.20
C ASP A 184 23.96 -19.28 -3.86
N GLU A 185 24.42 -18.12 -3.38
CA GLU A 185 25.08 -17.91 -2.11
C GLU A 185 24.10 -17.66 -0.94
N GLY A 186 22.78 -17.55 -1.25
CA GLY A 186 21.72 -17.34 -0.28
C GLY A 186 21.50 -15.88 0.12
N THR A 187 22.03 -14.93 -0.64
CA THR A 187 21.74 -13.50 -0.44
C THR A 187 20.33 -13.17 -0.91
N VAL A 188 19.47 -12.69 -0.02
CA VAL A 188 18.09 -12.35 -0.33
C VAL A 188 17.99 -10.92 -0.87
N TYR A 189 17.54 -10.76 -2.11
CA TYR A 189 17.38 -9.47 -2.80
C TYR A 189 15.98 -8.90 -2.72
N ALA A 190 14.96 -9.74 -2.57
CA ALA A 190 13.57 -9.33 -2.38
C ALA A 190 12.78 -10.43 -1.68
N ALA A 191 11.75 -10.04 -0.93
CA ALA A 191 10.83 -10.96 -0.28
C ALA A 191 9.40 -10.43 -0.31
N TRP A 192 8.44 -11.32 -0.56
CA TRP A 192 7.01 -11.05 -0.55
C TRP A 192 6.39 -11.69 0.68
N MET A 193 5.55 -10.94 1.40
CA MET A 193 5.02 -11.36 2.70
C MET A 193 3.54 -11.02 2.80
N ARG A 194 2.78 -11.88 3.47
CA ARG A 194 1.34 -11.76 3.60
C ARG A 194 0.84 -11.77 5.03
N ARG A 195 -0.33 -11.15 5.23
CA ARG A 195 -1.26 -11.32 6.35
C ARG A 195 -2.60 -11.85 5.86
N LYS A 196 -3.18 -11.23 4.83
CA LYS A 196 -4.42 -11.70 4.18
C LYS A 196 -4.16 -12.99 3.36
N PRO A 197 -5.21 -13.77 3.03
CA PRO A 197 -5.09 -15.01 2.25
C PRO A 197 -4.91 -14.77 0.75
N THR A 198 -3.98 -13.88 0.39
CA THR A 198 -3.52 -13.62 -0.99
C THR A 198 -2.01 -13.86 -1.06
N VAL A 199 -1.38 -13.60 -2.20
CA VAL A 199 0.06 -13.82 -2.36
C VAL A 199 0.86 -12.98 -1.39
N HIS A 200 0.55 -11.68 -1.28
CA HIS A 200 1.24 -10.78 -0.36
C HIS A 200 0.42 -9.52 -0.02
N ASP A 201 0.78 -8.85 1.07
CA ASP A 201 0.35 -7.52 1.48
C ASP A 201 1.49 -6.51 1.36
N THR A 202 2.71 -7.01 1.50
CA THR A 202 3.92 -6.18 1.42
C THR A 202 5.05 -6.96 0.77
N ALA A 203 5.95 -6.22 0.12
CA ALA A 203 7.21 -6.74 -0.37
C ALA A 203 8.34 -5.81 0.08
N MET A 204 9.51 -6.41 0.36
CA MET A 204 10.76 -5.72 0.62
C MET A 204 11.72 -6.01 -0.51
N THR A 205 12.21 -4.96 -1.17
CA THR A 205 13.16 -5.06 -2.28
C THR A 205 14.46 -4.38 -1.90
N GLY A 206 15.58 -5.02 -2.23
CA GLY A 206 16.92 -4.50 -1.96
C GLY A 206 17.24 -3.27 -2.80
N GLY A 207 17.83 -2.26 -2.18
CA GLY A 207 18.26 -1.04 -2.86
C GLY A 207 18.47 0.13 -1.91
N ASP A 208 18.75 1.29 -2.48
CA ASP A 208 18.90 2.52 -1.73
C ASP A 208 17.53 2.99 -1.19
N GLY A 209 17.40 2.95 0.12
CA GLY A 209 16.15 3.18 0.86
C GLY A 209 16.39 3.79 2.25
N PRO A 210 15.33 4.10 3.04
CA PRO A 210 13.93 3.69 2.78
C PRO A 210 13.22 4.53 1.72
N ARG A 211 12.52 3.87 0.82
CA ARG A 211 11.63 4.54 -0.16
C ARG A 211 10.53 3.60 -0.66
N MET A 212 9.47 4.15 -1.20
CA MET A 212 8.45 3.38 -1.89
C MET A 212 9.01 2.87 -3.23
N HIS A 213 8.74 1.60 -3.55
CA HIS A 213 8.86 1.11 -4.91
C HIS A 213 7.54 1.34 -5.65
N HIS A 214 6.44 0.78 -5.13
CA HIS A 214 5.10 1.01 -5.68
C HIS A 214 3.99 0.67 -4.68
N VAL A 215 2.79 1.16 -4.97
CA VAL A 215 1.52 0.62 -4.51
C VAL A 215 0.90 -0.15 -5.66
N ALA A 216 0.38 -1.34 -5.38
CA ALA A 216 -0.25 -2.18 -6.39
C ALA A 216 -1.76 -2.27 -6.18
N PHE A 217 -2.48 -2.29 -7.30
CA PHE A 217 -3.90 -2.56 -7.37
C PHE A 217 -4.15 -3.79 -8.22
N ALA A 218 -5.13 -4.59 -7.85
CA ALA A 218 -5.52 -5.77 -8.61
C ALA A 218 -6.59 -5.42 -9.65
N THR A 219 -6.57 -6.17 -10.74
CA THR A 219 -7.64 -6.28 -11.72
C THR A 219 -8.18 -7.71 -11.72
N HIS A 220 -9.36 -7.97 -12.30
CA HIS A 220 -9.89 -9.33 -12.40
C HIS A 220 -9.09 -10.18 -13.38
N GLU A 221 -8.77 -9.60 -14.54
CA GLU A 221 -8.23 -10.32 -15.68
C GLU A 221 -7.07 -9.57 -16.32
N LYS A 222 -6.18 -10.30 -17.00
CA LYS A 222 -5.11 -9.70 -17.81
C LYS A 222 -5.62 -8.72 -18.88
N HIS A 223 -6.84 -8.92 -19.37
CA HIS A 223 -7.45 -8.03 -20.36
C HIS A 223 -7.68 -6.63 -19.82
N ASN A 224 -7.94 -6.49 -18.51
CA ASN A 224 -8.07 -5.17 -17.89
C ASN A 224 -6.74 -4.40 -17.96
N ILE A 225 -5.61 -5.08 -17.75
CA ILE A 225 -4.27 -4.46 -17.86
C ILE A 225 -4.00 -4.03 -19.31
N LEU A 226 -4.37 -4.85 -20.31
CA LEU A 226 -4.24 -4.48 -21.71
C LEU A 226 -5.14 -3.29 -22.06
N ALA A 227 -6.36 -3.25 -21.52
CA ALA A 227 -7.26 -2.10 -21.72
C ALA A 227 -6.69 -0.81 -21.11
N ILE A 228 -5.98 -0.88 -20.00
CA ILE A 228 -5.24 0.28 -19.46
C ILE A 228 -4.16 0.75 -20.45
N CYS A 229 -3.42 -0.18 -21.06
CA CYS A 229 -2.43 0.17 -22.08
C CYS A 229 -3.07 0.85 -23.29
N ASP A 230 -4.21 0.33 -23.80
CA ASP A 230 -4.96 0.92 -24.92
C ASP A 230 -5.45 2.33 -24.56
N LYS A 231 -5.97 2.52 -23.36
CA LYS A 231 -6.42 3.82 -22.84
C LYS A 231 -5.26 4.83 -22.77
N LEU A 232 -4.12 4.41 -22.24
CA LEU A 232 -2.91 5.24 -22.17
C LEU A 232 -2.45 5.64 -23.59
N GLY A 233 -2.48 4.70 -24.55
CA GLY A 233 -2.16 4.98 -25.94
C GLY A 233 -3.13 6.00 -26.58
N ALA A 234 -4.42 5.81 -26.40
CA ALA A 234 -5.45 6.69 -26.91
C ALA A 234 -5.34 8.12 -26.34
N LEU A 235 -4.99 8.24 -25.06
CA LEU A 235 -4.78 9.51 -24.36
C LEU A 235 -3.39 10.13 -24.61
N ARG A 236 -2.52 9.47 -25.38
CA ARG A 236 -1.12 9.87 -25.62
C ARG A 236 -0.28 9.93 -24.33
N LEU A 237 -0.57 9.05 -23.40
CA LEU A 237 0.13 8.90 -22.12
C LEU A 237 0.99 7.63 -22.05
N SER A 238 1.41 7.08 -23.20
CA SER A 238 2.22 5.85 -23.23
C SER A 238 3.55 5.98 -22.49
N ASP A 239 4.10 7.19 -22.37
CA ASP A 239 5.31 7.48 -21.60
C ASP A 239 5.14 7.25 -20.09
N ALA A 240 3.89 7.15 -19.60
CA ALA A 240 3.62 6.77 -18.22
C ALA A 240 3.91 5.27 -17.96
N ILE A 241 4.02 4.44 -19.00
CA ILE A 241 4.36 3.04 -18.85
C ILE A 241 5.86 2.92 -18.56
N GLU A 242 6.18 2.55 -17.33
CA GLU A 242 7.57 2.32 -16.93
C GLU A 242 8.02 0.91 -17.33
N ARG A 243 7.17 -0.10 -17.11
CA ARG A 243 7.48 -1.50 -17.42
C ARG A 243 6.22 -2.33 -17.63
N GLY A 244 6.27 -3.24 -18.60
CA GLY A 244 5.17 -4.14 -18.92
C GLY A 244 4.38 -3.67 -20.16
N PRO A 245 3.20 -4.24 -20.45
CA PRO A 245 2.60 -5.37 -19.72
C PRO A 245 3.45 -6.64 -19.80
N GLY A 246 3.47 -7.41 -18.74
CA GLY A 246 4.31 -8.60 -18.66
C GLY A 246 3.90 -9.57 -17.56
N ARG A 247 4.64 -10.68 -17.46
CA ARG A 247 4.43 -11.66 -16.39
C ARG A 247 5.67 -11.78 -15.52
N HIS A 248 5.46 -11.65 -14.20
CA HIS A 248 6.53 -11.87 -13.23
C HIS A 248 6.93 -13.34 -13.18
N GLY A 249 8.23 -13.59 -12.95
CA GLY A 249 8.71 -14.91 -12.57
C GLY A 249 8.27 -15.27 -11.15
N VAL A 250 8.25 -14.29 -10.26
CA VAL A 250 7.72 -14.39 -8.89
C VAL A 250 6.22 -14.13 -8.93
N SER A 251 5.44 -14.85 -8.10
CA SER A 251 3.97 -14.79 -8.03
C SER A 251 3.22 -15.11 -9.33
N ASN A 252 3.91 -15.19 -10.46
CA ASN A 252 3.32 -15.39 -11.79
C ASN A 252 2.23 -14.36 -12.13
N ALA A 253 2.24 -13.18 -11.49
CA ALA A 253 1.27 -12.12 -11.74
C ALA A 253 1.52 -11.46 -13.10
N PHE A 254 0.43 -11.18 -13.84
CA PHE A 254 0.49 -10.32 -15.01
C PHE A 254 0.45 -8.87 -14.54
N TYR A 255 1.37 -8.03 -15.02
CA TYR A 255 1.62 -6.72 -14.43
C TYR A 255 1.78 -5.60 -15.45
N LEU A 256 1.57 -4.37 -14.97
CA LEU A 256 1.91 -3.12 -15.63
C LEU A 256 2.40 -2.14 -14.55
N TYR A 257 3.60 -1.57 -14.74
CA TYR A 257 4.11 -0.47 -13.89
C TYR A 257 3.88 0.86 -14.59
N LEU A 258 3.35 1.80 -13.83
CA LEU A 258 3.08 3.17 -14.25
C LEU A 258 3.84 4.16 -13.35
N ARG A 259 4.21 5.32 -13.90
CA ARG A 259 4.92 6.41 -13.21
C ARG A 259 4.28 7.77 -13.49
#